data_1c6de04c53879bc529721f3c81132b9c
#
_entry.id   1c6de04c53879bc529721f3c81132b9c
#
_cell.length_a   1.000
_cell.length_b   1.000
_cell.length_c   1.000
_cell.angle_alpha   90.00
_cell.angle_beta   90.00
_cell.angle_gamma   90.00
#
_symmetry.space_group_name_H-M   'P 1'
#
loop_
_entity.id
_entity.type
_entity.pdbx_description
1 polymer ?
#
loop_
_entity_poly.entity_id
_entity_poly.type
_entity_poly.pdbx_seq_one_letter_code
_entity_poly.pdbx_strand_id
1 'polypeptide(L)'
;MSRCRGEKIDSPYRNTSVEENLALFKKMRAGFFAEGECSLRAKMDMQHPNTTMRDLVIYRIRYVPHPHSGDKWCIYPTYDYTHCLCDSIENVTHSCCTLEFEIRRECYYWFLKVLDMYKPFVWEFSRLNMSNTVLSKRKIEKLISEKWVSGWDDPRLHTIQGLRRRGYTPSMINTFCSQIGVSRKGNENLTDYRKLEFYARKELDATAPRTFGVTEPILLEITNLANAGEKIQAPLFPAESAKGSQTYTLTKNVYIESEDFSAEAKDGFFGLMPG
;
A
#
# COMPACT_ATOMS: atom_id res chain seq x y z
N MET A 1 -34.92 -4.93 6.88
CA MET A 1 -33.84 -4.36 7.74
C MET A 1 -33.18 -3.11 7.16
N SER A 2 -32.76 -3.03 5.88
CA SER A 2 -32.17 -1.78 5.34
C SER A 2 -33.11 -0.60 5.45
N ARG A 3 -34.38 -0.79 5.11
CA ARG A 3 -35.44 0.21 5.29
C ARG A 3 -35.57 0.65 6.76
N CYS A 4 -35.73 -0.29 7.70
CA CYS A 4 -35.86 0.02 9.13
C CYS A 4 -34.70 0.87 9.65
N ARG A 5 -33.46 0.53 9.27
CA ARG A 5 -32.26 1.30 9.64
C ARG A 5 -32.23 2.69 8.99
N GLY A 6 -32.69 2.82 7.74
CA GLY A 6 -32.80 4.12 7.06
C GLY A 6 -33.83 5.04 7.72
N GLU A 7 -35.01 4.50 7.98
CA GLU A 7 -36.15 5.20 8.55
C GLU A 7 -36.08 5.33 10.09
N LYS A 8 -35.08 4.75 10.74
CA LYS A 8 -34.89 4.72 12.20
C LYS A 8 -36.07 4.08 12.97
N ILE A 9 -36.65 3.02 12.39
CA ILE A 9 -37.74 2.29 13.01
C ILE A 9 -37.29 0.89 13.44
N ASP A 10 -37.91 0.37 14.48
CA ASP A 10 -37.60 -0.98 14.95
C ASP A 10 -38.00 -2.03 13.93
N SER A 11 -37.16 -3.07 13.80
CA SER A 11 -37.51 -4.26 13.04
C SER A 11 -38.55 -5.11 13.82
N PRO A 12 -39.50 -5.77 13.13
CA PRO A 12 -40.46 -6.65 13.80
C PRO A 12 -39.78 -7.81 14.57
N TYR A 13 -38.54 -8.16 14.20
CA TYR A 13 -37.76 -9.23 14.86
C TYR A 13 -36.88 -8.74 16.00
N ARG A 14 -36.87 -7.43 16.31
CA ARG A 14 -35.96 -6.83 17.28
C ARG A 14 -36.21 -7.28 18.71
N ASN A 15 -37.47 -7.57 19.04
CA ASN A 15 -37.90 -7.95 20.37
C ASN A 15 -38.13 -9.47 20.57
N THR A 16 -37.60 -10.30 19.66
CA THR A 16 -37.52 -11.74 19.84
C THR A 16 -36.79 -12.08 21.16
N SER A 17 -37.26 -13.08 21.91
CA SER A 17 -36.68 -13.44 23.21
C SER A 17 -35.23 -13.92 23.06
N VAL A 18 -34.48 -13.93 24.17
CA VAL A 18 -33.09 -14.42 24.19
C VAL A 18 -33.05 -15.91 23.85
N GLU A 19 -33.98 -16.68 24.41
CA GLU A 19 -34.09 -18.14 24.22
C GLU A 19 -34.38 -18.49 22.77
N GLU A 20 -35.30 -17.78 22.14
CA GLU A 20 -35.64 -17.96 20.73
C GLU A 20 -34.47 -17.54 19.83
N ASN A 21 -33.82 -16.40 20.09
CA ASN A 21 -32.65 -15.97 19.35
C ASN A 21 -31.49 -16.97 19.45
N LEU A 22 -31.25 -17.56 20.62
CA LEU A 22 -30.24 -18.59 20.78
C LEU A 22 -30.60 -19.86 20.00
N ALA A 23 -31.88 -20.27 19.99
CA ALA A 23 -32.35 -21.40 19.20
C ALA A 23 -32.18 -21.18 17.70
N LEU A 24 -32.56 -19.98 17.21
CA LEU A 24 -32.37 -19.58 15.81
C LEU A 24 -30.89 -19.49 15.42
N PHE A 25 -30.03 -18.98 16.29
CA PHE A 25 -28.59 -18.91 16.05
C PHE A 25 -27.95 -20.30 15.97
N LYS A 26 -28.36 -21.25 16.82
CA LYS A 26 -27.93 -22.63 16.71
C LYS A 26 -28.36 -23.27 15.39
N LYS A 27 -29.60 -23.03 14.92
CA LYS A 27 -30.07 -23.47 13.60
C LYS A 27 -29.28 -22.81 12.47
N MET A 28 -28.99 -21.51 12.58
CA MET A 28 -28.16 -20.77 11.63
C MET A 28 -26.76 -21.39 11.50
N ARG A 29 -26.14 -21.70 12.63
CA ARG A 29 -24.83 -22.39 12.68
C ARG A 29 -24.87 -23.81 12.10
N ALA A 30 -25.98 -24.51 12.27
CA ALA A 30 -26.20 -25.87 11.76
C ALA A 30 -26.59 -25.94 10.27
N GLY A 31 -26.68 -24.78 9.58
CA GLY A 31 -26.97 -24.72 8.14
C GLY A 31 -28.44 -24.87 7.74
N PHE A 32 -29.38 -24.60 8.65
CA PHE A 32 -30.82 -24.72 8.33
C PHE A 32 -31.37 -23.60 7.48
N PHE A 33 -30.61 -22.54 7.23
CA PHE A 33 -31.06 -21.36 6.48
C PHE A 33 -30.15 -21.11 5.28
N ALA A 34 -30.74 -20.59 4.22
CA ALA A 34 -30.00 -20.18 3.03
C ALA A 34 -29.19 -18.87 3.24
N GLU A 35 -28.21 -18.63 2.36
CA GLU A 35 -27.51 -17.33 2.32
C GLU A 35 -28.52 -16.18 2.10
N GLY A 36 -28.41 -15.14 2.93
CA GLY A 36 -29.27 -13.97 2.85
C GLY A 36 -30.64 -14.11 3.53
N GLU A 37 -31.05 -15.31 3.92
CA GLU A 37 -32.34 -15.55 4.57
C GLU A 37 -32.41 -14.93 5.96
N CYS A 38 -31.37 -15.08 6.77
CA CYS A 38 -31.28 -14.46 8.08
C CYS A 38 -29.86 -13.95 8.42
N SER A 39 -29.78 -13.12 9.44
CA SER A 39 -28.52 -12.61 10.02
C SER A 39 -28.72 -12.31 11.48
N LEU A 40 -27.68 -12.58 12.29
CA LEU A 40 -27.68 -12.16 13.68
C LEU A 40 -27.23 -10.70 13.78
N ARG A 41 -27.96 -9.89 14.56
CA ARG A 41 -27.68 -8.48 14.76
C ARG A 41 -27.52 -8.14 16.24
N ALA A 42 -26.66 -7.18 16.53
CA ALA A 42 -26.60 -6.58 17.85
C ALA A 42 -27.83 -5.69 18.06
N LYS A 43 -28.49 -5.80 19.23
CA LYS A 43 -29.57 -4.91 19.63
C LYS A 43 -28.95 -3.63 20.22
N MET A 44 -28.80 -2.63 19.36
CA MET A 44 -28.18 -1.34 19.69
C MET A 44 -29.26 -0.24 19.79
N ASP A 45 -29.03 0.91 19.19
CA ASP A 45 -29.98 2.05 19.18
C ASP A 45 -30.41 2.39 17.74
N MET A 46 -31.65 2.09 17.39
CA MET A 46 -32.18 2.38 16.05
C MET A 46 -32.39 3.88 15.78
N GLN A 47 -32.43 4.73 16.82
CA GLN A 47 -32.56 6.18 16.69
C GLN A 47 -31.21 6.90 16.55
N HIS A 48 -30.11 6.18 16.74
CA HIS A 48 -28.77 6.75 16.75
C HIS A 48 -28.45 7.49 15.44
N PRO A 49 -27.82 8.69 15.48
CA PRO A 49 -27.42 9.41 14.26
C PRO A 49 -26.40 8.62 13.43
N ASN A 50 -25.47 7.96 14.09
CA ASN A 50 -24.48 7.09 13.45
C ASN A 50 -25.13 5.78 12.99
N THR A 51 -25.14 5.52 11.69
CA THR A 51 -25.76 4.32 11.11
C THR A 51 -25.09 3.01 11.53
N THR A 52 -23.83 3.03 11.94
CA THR A 52 -23.14 1.83 12.42
C THR A 52 -23.64 1.38 13.79
N MET A 53 -24.33 2.27 14.53
CA MET A 53 -24.94 1.99 15.82
C MET A 53 -26.39 1.49 15.73
N ARG A 54 -26.96 1.39 14.50
CA ARG A 54 -28.36 0.94 14.33
C ARG A 54 -28.40 -0.54 14.03
N ASP A 55 -28.54 -1.37 15.06
CA ASP A 55 -28.69 -2.84 15.01
C ASP A 55 -27.79 -3.48 13.93
N LEU A 56 -26.47 -3.38 14.16
CA LEU A 56 -25.45 -3.83 13.24
C LEU A 56 -25.47 -5.36 13.07
N VAL A 57 -25.20 -5.84 11.88
CA VAL A 57 -25.00 -7.30 11.62
C VAL A 57 -23.71 -7.75 12.30
N ILE A 58 -23.82 -8.83 13.11
CA ILE A 58 -22.65 -9.44 13.76
C ILE A 58 -22.29 -10.80 13.14
N TYR A 59 -23.28 -11.60 12.72
CA TYR A 59 -23.06 -12.83 11.95
C TYR A 59 -23.95 -12.90 10.71
N ARG A 60 -23.41 -13.46 9.64
CA ARG A 60 -24.12 -13.78 8.38
C ARG A 60 -23.80 -15.20 7.92
N ILE A 61 -24.70 -15.76 7.13
CA ILE A 61 -24.51 -17.09 6.52
C ILE A 61 -23.68 -16.92 5.23
N ARG A 62 -22.69 -17.78 5.08
CA ARG A 62 -21.86 -17.91 3.88
C ARG A 62 -21.43 -19.35 3.71
N TYR A 63 -21.83 -19.98 2.63
CA TYR A 63 -21.41 -21.34 2.27
C TYR A 63 -20.15 -21.30 1.42
N VAL A 64 -19.05 -20.85 2.02
CA VAL A 64 -17.72 -20.75 1.40
C VAL A 64 -16.70 -21.40 2.32
N PRO A 65 -15.88 -22.36 1.83
CA PRO A 65 -14.84 -22.96 2.63
C PRO A 65 -13.81 -21.91 3.09
N HIS A 66 -13.41 -22.01 4.35
CA HIS A 66 -12.39 -21.14 4.91
C HIS A 66 -11.00 -21.76 4.72
N PRO A 67 -9.94 -21.01 4.35
CA PRO A 67 -8.60 -21.56 4.08
C PRO A 67 -8.02 -22.45 5.21
N HIS A 68 -8.32 -22.12 6.47
CA HIS A 68 -7.80 -22.87 7.62
C HIS A 68 -8.81 -23.83 8.25
N SER A 69 -10.11 -23.53 8.25
CA SER A 69 -11.13 -24.34 8.93
C SER A 69 -12.01 -25.15 7.97
N GLY A 70 -11.78 -25.06 6.65
CA GLY A 70 -12.57 -25.75 5.64
C GLY A 70 -14.06 -25.43 5.77
N ASP A 71 -14.91 -26.46 5.68
CA ASP A 71 -16.37 -26.36 5.73
C ASP A 71 -16.96 -26.45 7.15
N LYS A 72 -16.13 -26.30 8.19
CA LYS A 72 -16.55 -26.40 9.59
C LYS A 72 -17.64 -25.39 9.98
N TRP A 73 -17.68 -24.24 9.30
CA TRP A 73 -18.56 -23.13 9.62
C TRP A 73 -19.29 -22.63 8.38
N CYS A 74 -20.59 -22.46 8.47
CA CYS A 74 -21.42 -21.79 7.46
C CYS A 74 -21.88 -20.38 7.88
N ILE A 75 -21.46 -19.92 9.06
CA ILE A 75 -21.70 -18.56 9.55
C ILE A 75 -20.37 -17.85 9.76
N TYR A 76 -20.33 -16.58 9.37
CA TYR A 76 -19.14 -15.75 9.47
C TYR A 76 -19.47 -14.46 10.19
N PRO A 77 -18.63 -14.05 11.16
CA PRO A 77 -18.78 -12.75 11.80
C PRO A 77 -18.45 -11.62 10.80
N THR A 78 -19.02 -10.45 11.05
CA THR A 78 -18.70 -9.26 10.26
C THR A 78 -17.46 -8.57 10.80
N TYR A 79 -16.82 -7.75 9.96
CA TYR A 79 -15.63 -6.97 10.31
C TYR A 79 -15.81 -6.15 11.60
N ASP A 80 -16.92 -5.42 11.71
CA ASP A 80 -17.16 -4.55 12.86
C ASP A 80 -17.25 -5.31 14.20
N TYR A 81 -17.66 -6.56 14.15
CA TYR A 81 -17.71 -7.43 15.33
C TYR A 81 -16.37 -8.09 15.64
N THR A 82 -15.65 -8.57 14.61
CA THR A 82 -14.39 -9.27 14.81
C THR A 82 -13.24 -8.35 15.18
N HIS A 83 -13.15 -7.16 14.57
CA HIS A 83 -12.03 -6.25 14.76
C HIS A 83 -11.81 -5.91 16.25
N CYS A 84 -12.86 -5.43 16.91
CA CYS A 84 -12.76 -5.06 18.32
C CYS A 84 -12.48 -6.26 19.23
N LEU A 85 -13.08 -7.43 18.95
CA LEU A 85 -12.89 -8.63 19.76
C LEU A 85 -11.48 -9.21 19.59
N CYS A 86 -10.98 -9.30 18.36
CA CYS A 86 -9.62 -9.79 18.10
C CYS A 86 -8.59 -8.89 18.78
N ASP A 87 -8.67 -7.59 18.58
CA ASP A 87 -7.77 -6.62 19.21
C ASP A 87 -7.78 -6.77 20.75
N SER A 88 -8.97 -6.93 21.34
CA SER A 88 -9.11 -7.08 22.77
C SER A 88 -8.54 -8.40 23.28
N ILE A 89 -8.83 -9.53 22.61
CA ILE A 89 -8.34 -10.87 22.98
C ILE A 89 -6.83 -10.97 22.85
N GLU A 90 -6.26 -10.31 21.81
CA GLU A 90 -4.83 -10.29 21.53
C GLU A 90 -4.06 -9.24 22.36
N ASN A 91 -4.75 -8.52 23.25
CA ASN A 91 -4.17 -7.43 24.07
C ASN A 91 -3.45 -6.36 23.25
N VAL A 92 -3.98 -6.00 22.08
CA VAL A 92 -3.49 -4.90 21.26
C VAL A 92 -3.62 -3.60 22.05
N THR A 93 -2.52 -2.88 22.26
CA THR A 93 -2.53 -1.62 23.01
C THR A 93 -3.06 -0.46 22.18
N HIS A 94 -2.66 -0.38 20.90
CA HIS A 94 -3.01 0.67 19.95
C HIS A 94 -3.52 0.08 18.66
N SER A 95 -4.81 0.24 18.39
CA SER A 95 -5.47 -0.19 17.15
C SER A 95 -5.48 0.96 16.17
N CYS A 96 -4.75 0.85 15.05
CA CYS A 96 -4.61 1.89 14.04
C CYS A 96 -5.40 1.54 12.79
N CYS A 97 -6.26 2.46 12.34
CA CYS A 97 -7.08 2.33 11.14
C CYS A 97 -6.91 3.54 10.22
N THR A 98 -7.44 3.45 9.01
CA THR A 98 -7.59 4.62 8.14
C THR A 98 -8.87 5.40 8.47
N LEU A 99 -8.91 6.70 8.14
CA LEU A 99 -10.00 7.62 8.50
C LEU A 99 -11.39 7.18 8.04
N GLU A 100 -11.50 6.34 7.01
CA GLU A 100 -12.78 5.79 6.58
C GLU A 100 -13.47 4.97 7.67
N PHE A 101 -12.73 4.49 8.66
CA PHE A 101 -13.23 3.70 9.79
C PHE A 101 -13.55 4.53 11.02
N GLU A 102 -13.30 5.85 11.03
CA GLU A 102 -13.56 6.71 12.19
C GLU A 102 -15.01 6.62 12.68
N ILE A 103 -15.96 6.56 11.74
CA ILE A 103 -17.39 6.40 12.07
C ILE A 103 -17.69 5.10 12.82
N ARG A 104 -16.79 4.09 12.76
CA ARG A 104 -16.96 2.78 13.40
C ARG A 104 -16.36 2.71 14.80
N ARG A 105 -15.61 3.71 15.24
CA ARG A 105 -14.98 3.75 16.57
C ARG A 105 -16.01 3.62 17.70
N GLU A 106 -17.17 4.24 17.55
CA GLU A 106 -18.24 4.18 18.54
C GLU A 106 -18.79 2.75 18.68
N CYS A 107 -19.03 2.08 17.56
CA CYS A 107 -19.44 0.67 17.51
C CYS A 107 -18.37 -0.27 18.10
N TYR A 108 -17.10 -0.03 17.82
CA TYR A 108 -15.96 -0.77 18.37
C TYR A 108 -15.98 -0.77 19.91
N TYR A 109 -16.10 0.39 20.52
CA TYR A 109 -16.14 0.50 21.98
C TYR A 109 -17.47 0.03 22.58
N TRP A 110 -18.57 0.12 21.84
CA TRP A 110 -19.86 -0.39 22.29
C TRP A 110 -19.81 -1.91 22.52
N PHE A 111 -19.26 -2.67 21.58
CA PHE A 111 -19.12 -4.12 21.75
C PHE A 111 -18.22 -4.48 22.94
N LEU A 112 -17.09 -3.84 23.08
CA LEU A 112 -16.16 -4.13 24.19
C LEU A 112 -16.76 -3.74 25.56
N LYS A 113 -17.61 -2.72 25.57
CA LYS A 113 -18.33 -2.32 26.80
C LYS A 113 -19.40 -3.36 27.18
N VAL A 114 -20.22 -3.79 26.22
CA VAL A 114 -21.32 -4.73 26.46
C VAL A 114 -20.81 -6.12 26.86
N LEU A 115 -19.66 -6.51 26.31
CA LEU A 115 -19.03 -7.82 26.58
C LEU A 115 -18.04 -7.76 27.75
N ASP A 116 -17.88 -6.63 28.40
CA ASP A 116 -16.93 -6.39 29.50
C ASP A 116 -15.50 -6.81 29.16
N MET A 117 -15.02 -6.37 28.00
CA MET A 117 -13.71 -6.72 27.47
C MET A 117 -12.72 -5.56 27.57
N TYR A 118 -11.42 -5.88 27.50
CA TYR A 118 -10.32 -4.89 27.41
C TYR A 118 -10.52 -3.95 26.21
N LYS A 119 -10.19 -2.67 26.39
CA LYS A 119 -10.41 -1.62 25.40
C LYS A 119 -9.08 -1.05 24.90
N PRO A 120 -8.62 -1.47 23.71
CA PRO A 120 -7.48 -0.86 23.03
C PRO A 120 -7.68 0.64 22.78
N PHE A 121 -6.56 1.38 22.66
CA PHE A 121 -6.61 2.75 22.18
C PHE A 121 -6.74 2.76 20.66
N VAL A 122 -7.86 3.28 20.13
CA VAL A 122 -8.12 3.37 18.69
C VAL A 122 -7.71 4.71 18.14
N TRP A 123 -6.94 4.71 17.05
CA TRP A 123 -6.54 5.91 16.34
C TRP A 123 -6.64 5.74 14.84
N GLU A 124 -7.21 6.72 14.14
CA GLU A 124 -7.35 6.71 12.70
C GLU A 124 -6.48 7.79 12.06
N PHE A 125 -5.94 7.47 10.89
CA PHE A 125 -5.06 8.34 10.12
C PHE A 125 -5.44 8.37 8.63
N SER A 126 -5.01 9.42 7.94
CA SER A 126 -5.26 9.60 6.51
C SER A 126 -4.53 8.55 5.70
N ARG A 127 -5.18 8.04 4.65
CA ARG A 127 -4.55 7.16 3.68
C ARG A 127 -3.48 7.93 2.91
N LEU A 128 -2.36 7.28 2.61
CA LEU A 128 -1.38 7.79 1.68
C LEU A 128 -1.95 7.64 0.25
N ASN A 129 -2.19 8.77 -0.41
CA ASN A 129 -2.50 8.83 -1.83
C ASN A 129 -1.29 9.41 -2.57
N MET A 130 -0.93 8.80 -3.70
CA MET A 130 0.19 9.24 -4.52
C MET A 130 -0.28 9.58 -5.93
N SER A 131 0.26 10.65 -6.50
CA SER A 131 -0.03 11.05 -7.88
C SER A 131 0.45 9.98 -8.87
N ASN A 132 -0.23 9.87 -10.01
CA ASN A 132 0.14 8.99 -11.12
C ASN A 132 0.37 7.52 -10.72
N THR A 133 -0.30 7.05 -9.66
CA THR A 133 -0.15 5.68 -9.17
C THR A 133 -1.49 4.98 -9.02
N VAL A 134 -1.47 3.66 -9.15
CA VAL A 134 -2.60 2.80 -8.87
C VAL A 134 -2.32 2.00 -7.60
N LEU A 135 -2.99 2.36 -6.49
CA LEU A 135 -2.85 1.71 -5.18
C LEU A 135 -4.04 0.81 -4.83
N SER A 136 -5.13 0.87 -5.61
CA SER A 136 -6.32 0.06 -5.37
C SER A 136 -6.10 -1.39 -5.79
N LYS A 137 -6.26 -2.34 -4.86
CA LYS A 137 -6.19 -3.79 -5.14
C LYS A 137 -7.07 -4.19 -6.33
N ARG A 138 -8.33 -3.77 -6.36
CA ARG A 138 -9.27 -4.10 -7.46
C ARG A 138 -8.79 -3.61 -8.83
N LYS A 139 -8.21 -2.41 -8.88
CA LYS A 139 -7.67 -1.86 -10.13
C LYS A 139 -6.41 -2.60 -10.56
N ILE A 140 -5.54 -2.97 -9.63
CA ILE A 140 -4.34 -3.77 -9.92
C ILE A 140 -4.74 -5.17 -10.40
N GLU A 141 -5.69 -5.84 -9.73
CA GLU A 141 -6.22 -7.13 -10.18
C GLU A 141 -6.78 -7.06 -11.60
N LYS A 142 -7.48 -5.98 -11.95
CA LYS A 142 -7.97 -5.75 -13.32
C LYS A 142 -6.81 -5.62 -14.31
N LEU A 143 -5.78 -4.83 -13.99
CA LEU A 143 -4.60 -4.69 -14.86
C LEU A 143 -3.89 -6.03 -15.11
N ILE A 144 -3.83 -6.89 -14.09
CA ILE A 144 -3.22 -8.22 -14.20
C ILE A 144 -4.11 -9.16 -15.03
N SER A 145 -5.43 -9.20 -14.76
CA SER A 145 -6.35 -10.08 -15.47
C SER A 145 -6.48 -9.73 -16.96
N GLU A 146 -6.39 -8.45 -17.31
CA GLU A 146 -6.38 -7.94 -18.67
C GLU A 146 -4.98 -7.98 -19.32
N LYS A 147 -3.96 -8.50 -18.60
CA LYS A 147 -2.55 -8.64 -19.07
C LYS A 147 -1.87 -7.32 -19.46
N TRP A 148 -2.32 -6.18 -18.90
CA TRP A 148 -1.62 -4.89 -19.05
C TRP A 148 -0.29 -4.86 -18.29
N VAL A 149 -0.20 -5.64 -17.21
CA VAL A 149 1.00 -5.83 -16.40
C VAL A 149 1.23 -7.32 -16.17
N SER A 150 2.48 -7.71 -15.92
CA SER A 150 2.88 -9.12 -15.80
C SER A 150 2.42 -9.80 -14.50
N GLY A 151 2.21 -9.03 -13.44
CA GLY A 151 1.81 -9.54 -12.13
C GLY A 151 1.92 -8.46 -11.06
N TRP A 152 1.75 -8.87 -9.81
CA TRP A 152 1.84 -7.98 -8.64
C TRP A 152 3.24 -7.39 -8.43
N ASP A 153 4.25 -8.00 -8.98
CA ASP A 153 5.65 -7.60 -8.91
C ASP A 153 6.10 -6.80 -10.14
N ASP A 154 5.18 -6.46 -11.04
CA ASP A 154 5.52 -5.64 -12.22
C ASP A 154 6.15 -4.31 -11.77
N PRO A 155 7.33 -3.93 -12.30
CA PRO A 155 8.04 -2.72 -11.85
C PRO A 155 7.30 -1.41 -12.16
N ARG A 156 6.26 -1.43 -12.98
CA ARG A 156 5.39 -0.28 -13.24
C ARG A 156 4.37 -0.05 -12.11
N LEU A 157 4.17 -1.05 -11.23
CA LEU A 157 3.26 -0.95 -10.10
C LEU A 157 3.99 -0.48 -8.83
N HIS A 158 3.31 0.32 -8.01
CA HIS A 158 3.83 0.78 -6.72
C HIS A 158 3.49 -0.20 -5.57
N THR A 159 3.48 -1.50 -5.87
CA THR A 159 3.50 -2.54 -4.85
C THR A 159 4.89 -2.64 -4.24
N ILE A 160 5.01 -3.18 -3.04
CA ILE A 160 6.34 -3.40 -2.41
C ILE A 160 7.24 -4.27 -3.30
N GLN A 161 6.68 -5.28 -3.95
CA GLN A 161 7.43 -6.16 -4.86
C GLN A 161 7.82 -5.43 -6.16
N GLY A 162 6.92 -4.63 -6.73
CA GLY A 162 7.22 -3.79 -7.89
C GLY A 162 8.30 -2.75 -7.62
N LEU A 163 8.22 -2.07 -6.48
CA LEU A 163 9.25 -1.13 -6.03
C LEU A 163 10.60 -1.83 -5.82
N ARG A 164 10.60 -3.01 -5.18
CA ARG A 164 11.82 -3.81 -5.01
C ARG A 164 12.46 -4.18 -6.35
N ARG A 165 11.68 -4.59 -7.34
CA ARG A 165 12.18 -4.87 -8.70
C ARG A 165 12.73 -3.64 -9.41
N ARG A 166 12.20 -2.45 -9.12
CA ARG A 166 12.74 -1.17 -9.62
C ARG A 166 14.04 -0.75 -8.91
N GLY A 167 14.45 -1.41 -7.84
CA GLY A 167 15.66 -1.10 -7.10
C GLY A 167 15.44 -0.24 -5.85
N TYR A 168 14.20 -0.03 -5.41
CA TYR A 168 13.94 0.63 -4.14
C TYR A 168 14.30 -0.29 -2.98
N THR A 169 15.12 0.23 -2.06
CA THR A 169 15.48 -0.46 -0.81
C THR A 169 14.43 -0.23 0.28
N PRO A 170 14.37 -1.09 1.31
CA PRO A 170 13.54 -0.83 2.48
C PRO A 170 13.85 0.52 3.15
N SER A 171 15.11 0.93 3.18
CA SER A 171 15.56 2.20 3.76
C SER A 171 14.95 3.40 3.03
N MET A 172 14.95 3.40 1.70
CA MET A 172 14.33 4.45 0.88
C MET A 172 12.85 4.63 1.20
N ILE A 173 12.11 3.49 1.26
CA ILE A 173 10.68 3.49 1.54
C ILE A 173 10.41 3.98 2.97
N ASN A 174 11.17 3.50 3.95
CA ASN A 174 11.02 3.89 5.35
C ASN A 174 11.35 5.38 5.53
N THR A 175 12.42 5.87 4.90
CA THR A 175 12.77 7.30 4.94
C THR A 175 11.67 8.15 4.33
N PHE A 176 11.14 7.76 3.17
CA PHE A 176 10.00 8.44 2.55
C PHE A 176 8.80 8.49 3.49
N CYS A 177 8.38 7.35 4.06
CA CYS A 177 7.25 7.29 4.99
C CYS A 177 7.46 8.16 6.24
N SER A 178 8.67 8.15 6.80
CA SER A 178 9.03 8.99 7.95
C SER A 178 8.94 10.49 7.61
N GLN A 179 9.40 10.88 6.44
CA GLN A 179 9.43 12.29 6.03
C GLN A 179 8.08 12.86 5.62
N ILE A 180 7.19 12.05 5.05
CA ILE A 180 5.82 12.50 4.79
C ILE A 180 4.97 12.55 6.06
N GLY A 181 5.33 11.74 7.05
CA GLY A 181 4.63 11.63 8.33
C GLY A 181 3.22 11.06 8.22
N VAL A 182 2.51 11.10 9.34
CA VAL A 182 1.13 10.61 9.46
C VAL A 182 0.22 11.79 9.80
N SER A 183 -0.92 11.90 9.14
CA SER A 183 -1.85 13.02 9.25
C SER A 183 -3.29 12.53 9.45
N ARG A 184 -4.15 13.39 10.01
CA ARG A 184 -5.62 13.23 10.05
C ARG A 184 -6.35 14.30 9.23
N LYS A 185 -5.65 15.03 8.37
CA LYS A 185 -6.22 16.16 7.59
C LYS A 185 -7.13 15.76 6.42
N GLY A 186 -7.73 14.58 6.47
CA GLY A 186 -8.63 14.05 5.43
C GLY A 186 -7.94 13.09 4.47
N ASN A 187 -8.76 12.37 3.68
CA ASN A 187 -8.28 11.34 2.75
C ASN A 187 -7.87 11.88 1.37
N GLU A 188 -7.92 13.19 1.17
CA GLU A 188 -7.67 13.83 -0.14
C GLU A 188 -6.23 14.34 -0.31
N ASN A 189 -5.37 14.16 0.69
CA ASN A 189 -3.97 14.55 0.57
C ASN A 189 -3.26 13.71 -0.50
N LEU A 190 -2.89 14.36 -1.60
CA LEU A 190 -2.16 13.75 -2.70
C LEU A 190 -0.68 14.07 -2.57
N THR A 191 0.15 13.07 -2.38
CA THR A 191 1.61 13.20 -2.37
C THR A 191 2.15 12.96 -3.78
N ASP A 192 2.97 13.88 -4.27
CA ASP A 192 3.65 13.70 -5.55
C ASP A 192 4.63 12.51 -5.45
N TYR A 193 4.51 11.55 -6.39
CA TYR A 193 5.36 10.35 -6.40
C TYR A 193 6.85 10.69 -6.56
N ARG A 194 7.18 11.85 -7.16
CA ARG A 194 8.56 12.35 -7.27
C ARG A 194 9.23 12.54 -5.91
N LYS A 195 8.46 12.71 -4.83
CA LYS A 195 9.03 12.70 -3.47
C LYS A 195 9.64 11.36 -3.10
N LEU A 196 9.00 10.25 -3.47
CA LEU A 196 9.58 8.92 -3.27
C LEU A 196 10.87 8.75 -4.08
N GLU A 197 10.86 9.19 -5.34
CA GLU A 197 12.05 9.17 -6.20
C GLU A 197 13.19 10.06 -5.67
N PHE A 198 12.84 11.19 -5.08
CA PHE A 198 13.83 12.07 -4.43
C PHE A 198 14.60 11.35 -3.32
N TYR A 199 13.92 10.66 -2.42
CA TYR A 199 14.58 9.90 -1.34
C TYR A 199 15.36 8.71 -1.86
N ALA A 200 14.86 8.04 -2.90
CA ALA A 200 15.59 6.99 -3.59
C ALA A 200 16.90 7.51 -4.21
N ARG A 201 16.81 8.63 -4.95
CA ARG A 201 17.98 9.26 -5.57
C ARG A 201 19.01 9.71 -4.52
N LYS A 202 18.56 10.30 -3.42
CA LYS A 202 19.44 10.73 -2.32
C LYS A 202 20.20 9.57 -1.69
N GLU A 203 19.56 8.42 -1.48
CA GLU A 203 20.23 7.23 -0.94
C GLU A 203 21.18 6.61 -1.97
N LEU A 204 20.74 6.46 -3.22
CA LEU A 204 21.57 5.93 -4.30
C LEU A 204 22.82 6.80 -4.55
N ASP A 205 22.68 8.11 -4.44
CA ASP A 205 23.81 9.03 -4.58
C ASP A 205 24.92 8.76 -3.57
N ALA A 206 24.55 8.35 -2.36
CA ALA A 206 25.51 8.01 -1.31
C ALA A 206 26.01 6.55 -1.35
N THR A 207 25.24 5.61 -1.92
CA THR A 207 25.49 4.17 -1.74
C THR A 207 25.76 3.42 -3.03
N ALA A 208 25.25 3.89 -4.19
CA ALA A 208 25.38 3.15 -5.44
C ALA A 208 26.71 3.49 -6.16
N PRO A 209 27.48 2.46 -6.56
CA PRO A 209 28.65 2.68 -7.41
C PRO A 209 28.27 3.35 -8.71
N ARG A 210 29.07 4.30 -9.16
CA ARG A 210 28.85 4.97 -10.46
C ARG A 210 29.22 4.01 -11.59
N THR A 211 28.30 3.86 -12.55
CA THR A 211 28.50 3.05 -13.74
C THR A 211 28.13 3.88 -14.96
N PHE A 212 28.96 3.85 -15.97
CA PHE A 212 28.67 4.47 -17.25
C PHE A 212 27.64 3.63 -18.02
N GLY A 213 26.62 4.27 -18.54
CA GLY A 213 25.66 3.69 -19.50
C GLY A 213 25.50 4.64 -20.66
N VAL A 214 25.67 4.14 -21.89
CA VAL A 214 25.47 4.90 -23.13
C VAL A 214 24.26 4.28 -23.83
N THR A 215 23.16 5.02 -23.91
CA THR A 215 21.87 4.53 -24.44
C THR A 215 21.67 4.91 -25.91
N GLU A 216 22.13 6.10 -26.30
CA GLU A 216 22.14 6.58 -27.70
C GLU A 216 23.58 6.86 -28.16
N PRO A 217 24.35 5.80 -28.51
CA PRO A 217 25.79 5.91 -28.71
C PRO A 217 26.17 6.63 -30.00
N ILE A 218 27.10 7.59 -29.88
CA ILE A 218 27.88 8.12 -31.01
C ILE A 218 29.31 7.60 -30.88
N LEU A 219 29.85 7.10 -31.99
CA LEU A 219 31.25 6.71 -32.06
C LEU A 219 32.14 7.96 -32.19
N LEU A 220 33.05 8.13 -31.24
CA LEU A 220 34.09 9.14 -31.24
C LEU A 220 35.46 8.50 -31.53
N GLU A 221 36.12 8.93 -32.58
CA GLU A 221 37.51 8.55 -32.89
C GLU A 221 38.49 9.61 -32.36
N ILE A 222 39.37 9.21 -31.43
CA ILE A 222 40.41 10.11 -30.88
C ILE A 222 41.66 10.00 -31.76
N THR A 223 41.83 10.91 -32.68
CA THR A 223 42.89 10.89 -33.70
C THR A 223 44.26 11.25 -33.14
N ASN A 224 44.32 12.03 -32.08
CA ASN A 224 45.59 12.50 -31.47
C ASN A 224 45.95 11.69 -30.17
N LEU A 225 45.38 10.51 -29.97
CA LEU A 225 45.71 9.67 -28.84
C LEU A 225 47.11 9.08 -28.98
N ALA A 226 48.05 9.55 -28.15
CA ALA A 226 49.44 9.11 -28.16
C ALA A 226 49.63 7.65 -27.60
N ASN A 227 48.88 7.32 -26.52
CA ASN A 227 49.03 6.09 -25.78
C ASN A 227 47.72 5.30 -25.74
N ALA A 228 47.38 4.61 -26.83
CA ALA A 228 46.26 3.66 -26.82
C ALA A 228 46.60 2.50 -25.86
N GLY A 229 45.67 2.10 -24.99
CA GLY A 229 45.88 1.07 -23.99
C GLY A 229 46.25 1.59 -22.59
N GLU A 230 46.37 2.90 -22.40
CA GLU A 230 46.54 3.53 -21.10
C GLU A 230 45.36 3.17 -20.16
N LYS A 231 45.68 2.87 -18.90
CA LYS A 231 44.68 2.56 -17.87
C LYS A 231 44.33 3.81 -17.10
N ILE A 232 43.05 4.14 -17.14
CA ILE A 232 42.49 5.29 -16.39
C ILE A 232 41.73 4.77 -15.18
N GLN A 233 41.96 5.35 -14.02
CA GLN A 233 41.22 5.06 -12.80
C GLN A 233 40.07 6.04 -12.65
N ALA A 234 38.84 5.54 -12.62
CA ALA A 234 37.65 6.35 -12.31
C ALA A 234 37.07 5.95 -10.96
N PRO A 235 36.84 6.90 -10.05
CA PRO A 235 36.29 6.60 -8.74
C PRO A 235 34.84 6.08 -8.88
N LEU A 236 34.52 5.01 -8.15
CA LEU A 236 33.14 4.49 -8.05
C LEU A 236 32.23 5.48 -7.32
N PHE A 237 32.79 6.27 -6.44
CA PHE A 237 32.10 7.33 -5.68
C PHE A 237 32.91 8.63 -5.82
N PRO A 238 32.53 9.54 -6.75
CA PRO A 238 33.31 10.76 -7.00
C PRO A 238 33.53 11.64 -5.76
N ALA A 239 32.53 11.71 -4.85
CA ALA A 239 32.61 12.47 -3.61
C ALA A 239 33.48 11.79 -2.53
N GLU A 240 33.73 10.48 -2.63
CA GLU A 240 34.46 9.68 -1.64
C GLU A 240 35.37 8.65 -2.34
N SER A 241 36.45 9.13 -2.94
CA SER A 241 37.39 8.28 -3.71
C SER A 241 37.96 7.08 -2.93
N ALA A 242 38.00 7.17 -1.59
CA ALA A 242 38.40 6.07 -0.72
C ALA A 242 37.49 4.83 -0.80
N LYS A 243 36.26 4.95 -1.32
CA LYS A 243 35.33 3.83 -1.50
C LYS A 243 35.63 2.93 -2.71
N GLY A 244 36.66 3.20 -3.45
CA GLY A 244 37.15 2.38 -4.55
C GLY A 244 37.09 3.05 -5.92
N SER A 245 37.75 2.43 -6.88
CA SER A 245 37.83 2.89 -8.25
C SER A 245 37.66 1.74 -9.23
N GLN A 246 37.26 2.05 -10.46
CA GLN A 246 37.21 1.13 -11.57
C GLN A 246 38.26 1.52 -12.62
N THR A 247 38.93 0.52 -13.19
CA THR A 247 39.95 0.74 -14.21
C THR A 247 39.35 0.61 -15.60
N TYR A 248 39.49 1.67 -16.40
CA TYR A 248 39.16 1.65 -17.83
C TYR A 248 40.40 1.65 -18.68
N THR A 249 40.33 1.04 -19.84
CA THR A 249 41.40 1.06 -20.86
C THR A 249 41.02 2.07 -21.92
N LEU A 250 41.83 3.10 -22.09
CA LEU A 250 41.63 4.12 -23.13
C LEU A 250 41.91 3.52 -24.53
N THR A 251 40.93 3.60 -25.41
CA THR A 251 41.03 3.16 -26.80
C THR A 251 40.84 4.31 -27.75
N LYS A 252 41.31 4.19 -29.00
CA LYS A 252 41.06 5.20 -30.04
C LYS A 252 39.58 5.46 -30.29
N ASN A 253 38.80 4.41 -30.19
CA ASN A 253 37.38 4.44 -30.42
C ASN A 253 36.67 4.38 -29.06
N VAL A 254 35.87 5.40 -28.74
CA VAL A 254 35.01 5.44 -27.55
C VAL A 254 33.59 5.78 -27.95
N TYR A 255 32.64 5.40 -27.13
CA TYR A 255 31.25 5.77 -27.34
C TYR A 255 30.85 6.81 -26.30
N ILE A 256 30.16 7.84 -26.76
CA ILE A 256 29.56 8.89 -25.92
C ILE A 256 28.07 8.95 -26.18
N GLU A 257 27.31 9.53 -25.25
CA GLU A 257 25.89 9.76 -25.43
C GLU A 257 25.65 10.85 -26.49
N SER A 258 24.62 10.70 -27.33
CA SER A 258 24.31 11.67 -28.40
C SER A 258 24.01 13.05 -27.86
N GLU A 259 23.42 13.16 -26.67
CA GLU A 259 23.14 14.43 -25.99
C GLU A 259 24.41 15.13 -25.51
N ASP A 260 25.52 14.43 -25.33
CA ASP A 260 26.80 15.00 -24.91
C ASP A 260 27.64 15.56 -26.10
N PHE A 261 27.09 15.57 -27.31
CA PHE A 261 27.74 16.10 -28.51
C PHE A 261 26.91 17.18 -29.19
N SER A 262 27.56 18.24 -29.58
CA SER A 262 26.99 19.28 -30.49
C SER A 262 27.93 19.59 -31.65
N ALA A 263 27.43 19.50 -32.88
CA ALA A 263 28.21 19.86 -34.08
C ALA A 263 28.46 21.40 -34.20
N GLU A 264 27.71 22.20 -33.47
CA GLU A 264 27.84 23.65 -33.43
C GLU A 264 28.20 24.12 -32.01
N ALA A 265 29.01 25.16 -31.92
CA ALA A 265 29.33 25.79 -30.62
C ALA A 265 28.08 26.44 -30.05
N LYS A 266 27.76 26.10 -28.76
CA LYS A 266 26.61 26.60 -28.02
C LYS A 266 27.04 27.12 -26.66
N ASP A 267 26.65 28.38 -26.34
CA ASP A 267 26.89 28.93 -25.03
C ASP A 267 26.20 28.10 -23.93
N GLY A 268 26.94 27.76 -22.86
CA GLY A 268 26.42 26.99 -21.73
C GLY A 268 26.25 25.51 -22.00
N PHE A 269 26.74 24.96 -23.10
CA PHE A 269 26.76 23.53 -23.37
C PHE A 269 27.99 22.88 -22.70
N PHE A 270 27.79 21.84 -21.90
CA PHE A 270 28.84 21.15 -21.14
C PHE A 270 29.31 19.83 -21.76
N GLY A 271 28.91 19.56 -22.99
CA GLY A 271 29.34 18.40 -23.76
C GLY A 271 30.49 18.71 -24.71
N LEU A 272 30.77 17.77 -25.62
CA LEU A 272 31.77 17.90 -26.67
C LEU A 272 31.23 18.75 -27.83
N MET A 273 31.93 19.80 -28.19
CA MET A 273 31.59 20.70 -29.31
C MET A 273 32.86 21.23 -29.96
N PRO A 274 32.79 21.74 -31.21
CA PRO A 274 33.88 22.51 -31.82
C PRO A 274 34.19 23.80 -31.06
N GLY A 275 35.48 24.08 -30.80
CA GLY A 275 35.88 25.31 -30.09
C GLY A 275 37.36 25.39 -29.86
#